data_16c7fd4473e4efc29c1a79a0a0af8f38
#
_entry.id   16c7fd4473e4efc29c1a79a0a0af8f38
#
_cell.length_a   1.000
_cell.length_b   1.000
_cell.length_c   1.000
_cell.angle_alpha   90.00
_cell.angle_beta   90.00
_cell.angle_gamma   90.00
#
_symmetry.space_group_name_H-M   'P 1'
#
loop_
_entity.id
_entity.type
_entity.pdbx_description
1 polymer ?
#
loop_
_entity_poly.entity_id
_entity_poly.type
_entity_poly.pdbx_seq_one_letter_code
_entity_poly.pdbx_strand_id
1 'polypeptide(L)'
;MSLNVLLITLDQFRADCLSVAGHPLVKTPNLDRLAKQGVRLTKHFSQCAPCSPGRASLYTGMYQMNHRVVANGTPLDRSFDNVALLAQRAGYSPTLFGYTDQAIDPRDATGPDDWRLNSYEGVLPGFDCKLFIPENHELWIEHLRANGFDVPMDAQKVLRTEPDRPAEFGISAFVTDHLLAWLDQQNGQWFAHASYLRPHPPYAAAGKWSTAYNPADVELPIPHGSDLHPSHEMFLQLPDASAPQDEAGKRHMRAQYYGMISDVDEQLGRVWDKLAELGMWENTMIIITADHGEQLGDHGLKEKLGFFPQSYHILGLVRDPRHALQHGTIVDRFTENIDILPTIADALEQPVPLQCDGLPLTPFLTGTTPAIWRDAATYEYDWRSVFIRMGARDWPWDQRLEQQNLATRCYDDRAYVQFGNGSSLSFDLAADNTWRTYINDPATTLAMAQDMLVWRSRHTNRTLSGMLIEQGGIGEWPIDVSWRK
;
A
#
# COMPACT_ATOMS: atom_id res chain seq x y z
N MET A 1 18.24 21.11 -12.48
CA MET A 1 19.00 20.16 -11.64
C MET A 1 18.38 18.80 -11.87
N SER A 2 19.17 17.75 -11.91
CA SER A 2 18.66 16.38 -12.01
C SER A 2 17.88 16.04 -10.73
N LEU A 3 16.68 15.47 -10.87
CA LEU A 3 15.84 15.09 -9.75
C LEU A 3 16.17 13.67 -9.30
N ASN A 4 16.41 13.45 -8.03
CA ASN A 4 16.42 12.12 -7.45
C ASN A 4 15.00 11.75 -7.02
N VAL A 5 14.66 10.46 -7.06
CA VAL A 5 13.35 9.97 -6.60
C VAL A 5 13.55 8.86 -5.60
N LEU A 6 12.96 9.01 -4.42
CA LEU A 6 12.90 7.99 -3.38
C LEU A 6 11.43 7.62 -3.13
N LEU A 7 11.02 6.46 -3.61
CA LEU A 7 9.74 5.85 -3.30
C LEU A 7 9.91 4.93 -2.08
N ILE A 8 9.10 5.14 -1.05
CA ILE A 8 9.12 4.32 0.17
C ILE A 8 7.74 3.70 0.37
N THR A 9 7.72 2.40 0.57
CA THR A 9 6.53 1.66 0.99
C THR A 9 6.75 1.11 2.39
N LEU A 10 5.84 1.44 3.32
CA LEU A 10 5.80 0.90 4.67
C LEU A 10 4.65 -0.10 4.73
N ASP A 11 4.97 -1.40 4.72
CA ASP A 11 3.96 -2.45 4.62
C ASP A 11 2.95 -2.38 5.77
N GLN A 12 1.65 -2.28 5.42
CA GLN A 12 0.53 -2.33 6.37
C GLN A 12 0.43 -1.12 7.31
N PHE A 13 0.80 0.11 6.86
CA PHE A 13 0.80 1.32 7.70
C PHE A 13 -0.52 2.09 7.61
N ARG A 14 -1.25 2.17 8.72
CA ARG A 14 -2.52 2.93 8.86
C ARG A 14 -2.29 4.44 8.88
N ALA A 15 -3.14 5.19 8.19
CA ALA A 15 -3.07 6.66 8.12
C ALA A 15 -3.25 7.37 9.46
N ASP A 16 -4.05 6.81 10.37
CA ASP A 16 -4.35 7.41 11.68
C ASP A 16 -3.23 7.18 12.72
N CYS A 17 -2.26 6.30 12.45
CA CYS A 17 -1.14 6.00 13.34
C CYS A 17 0.07 6.95 13.11
N LEU A 18 -0.19 8.25 13.00
CA LEU A 18 0.80 9.31 12.84
C LEU A 18 0.62 10.39 13.89
N SER A 19 1.72 10.88 14.52
CA SER A 19 1.65 11.99 15.45
C SER A 19 1.13 13.28 14.79
N VAL A 20 1.52 13.55 13.54
CA VAL A 20 1.03 14.71 12.77
C VAL A 20 -0.45 14.57 12.37
N ALA A 21 -1.00 13.35 12.39
CA ALA A 21 -2.44 13.11 12.19
C ALA A 21 -3.26 13.28 13.49
N GLY A 22 -2.58 13.52 14.62
CA GLY A 22 -3.21 13.71 15.93
C GLY A 22 -3.35 12.43 16.76
N HIS A 23 -2.64 11.34 16.42
CA HIS A 23 -2.68 10.14 17.25
C HIS A 23 -2.15 10.45 18.66
N PRO A 24 -2.89 10.06 19.73
CA PRO A 24 -2.58 10.50 21.09
C PRO A 24 -1.28 9.92 21.65
N LEU A 25 -0.86 8.77 21.20
CA LEU A 25 0.28 8.02 21.75
C LEU A 25 1.45 7.86 20.76
N VAL A 26 1.16 7.47 19.52
CA VAL A 26 2.19 7.14 18.52
C VAL A 26 3.08 8.35 18.27
N LYS A 27 4.40 8.10 18.24
CA LYS A 27 5.42 9.13 17.99
C LYS A 27 6.14 8.84 16.69
N THR A 28 6.00 9.77 15.74
CA THR A 28 6.60 9.70 14.41
C THR A 28 7.31 11.00 14.04
N PRO A 29 8.32 11.43 14.83
CA PRO A 29 8.96 12.75 14.65
C PRO A 29 9.61 12.92 13.28
N ASN A 30 10.08 11.85 12.63
CA ASN A 30 10.74 11.94 11.34
C ASN A 30 9.73 11.99 10.17
N LEU A 31 8.61 11.28 10.26
CA LEU A 31 7.47 11.47 9.36
C LEU A 31 6.83 12.85 9.55
N ASP A 32 6.76 13.37 10.78
CA ASP A 32 6.31 14.73 11.06
C ASP A 32 7.26 15.78 10.45
N ARG A 33 8.59 15.53 10.50
CA ARG A 33 9.59 16.36 9.83
C ARG A 33 9.35 16.41 8.32
N LEU A 34 9.10 15.24 7.70
CA LEU A 34 8.80 15.15 6.28
C LEU A 34 7.47 15.84 5.94
N ALA A 35 6.42 15.65 6.74
CA ALA A 35 5.12 16.30 6.53
C ALA A 35 5.23 17.84 6.56
N LYS A 36 6.11 18.40 7.39
CA LYS A 36 6.40 19.85 7.41
C LYS A 36 7.17 20.33 6.19
N GLN A 37 7.88 19.45 5.51
CA GLN A 37 8.70 19.74 4.33
C GLN A 37 8.15 19.11 3.04
N GLY A 38 6.89 18.74 3.05
CA GLY A 38 6.17 18.13 1.94
C GLY A 38 4.67 18.40 2.03
N VAL A 39 3.88 17.61 1.33
CA VAL A 39 2.43 17.65 1.31
C VAL A 39 1.91 16.39 1.99
N ARG A 40 0.99 16.54 2.95
CA ARG A 40 0.32 15.43 3.62
C ARG A 40 -1.06 15.19 3.01
N LEU A 41 -1.32 13.95 2.62
CA LEU A 41 -2.59 13.49 2.04
C LEU A 41 -3.42 12.85 3.18
N THR A 42 -4.48 13.51 3.63
CA THR A 42 -5.24 13.06 4.81
C THR A 42 -6.26 11.98 4.50
N LYS A 43 -6.66 11.86 3.23
CA LYS A 43 -7.61 10.86 2.72
C LYS A 43 -6.93 10.07 1.59
N HIS A 44 -5.81 9.41 1.92
CA HIS A 44 -5.06 8.59 0.96
C HIS A 44 -5.39 7.12 1.15
N PHE A 45 -5.77 6.44 0.07
CA PHE A 45 -6.28 5.08 0.13
C PHE A 45 -5.51 4.13 -0.79
N SER A 46 -5.32 2.90 -0.34
CA SER A 46 -5.01 1.76 -1.20
C SER A 46 -6.27 1.28 -1.93
N GLN A 47 -6.11 0.73 -3.13
CA GLN A 47 -7.24 0.28 -3.94
C GLN A 47 -7.59 -1.17 -3.70
N CYS A 48 -6.75 -1.92 -3.02
CA CYS A 48 -7.01 -3.31 -2.70
C CYS A 48 -6.07 -3.85 -1.62
N ALA A 49 -6.39 -5.04 -1.14
CA ALA A 49 -5.59 -5.84 -0.23
C ALA A 49 -5.66 -7.32 -0.72
N PRO A 50 -4.69 -8.17 -0.33
CA PRO A 50 -3.52 -7.92 0.49
C PRO A 50 -2.34 -7.28 -0.28
N CYS A 51 -1.08 -7.61 0.09
CA CYS A 51 0.14 -6.95 -0.39
C CYS A 51 0.28 -6.94 -1.91
N SER A 52 0.27 -8.10 -2.60
CA SER A 52 0.44 -8.14 -4.07
C SER A 52 -0.61 -7.33 -4.83
N PRO A 53 -1.93 -7.42 -4.55
CA PRO A 53 -2.93 -6.52 -5.13
C PRO A 53 -2.67 -5.04 -4.87
N GLY A 54 -2.45 -4.64 -3.60
CA GLY A 54 -2.19 -3.25 -3.21
C GLY A 54 -0.98 -2.67 -3.93
N ARG A 55 0.10 -3.44 -3.98
CA ARG A 55 1.35 -3.08 -4.68
C ARG A 55 1.16 -3.06 -6.20
N ALA A 56 0.37 -3.98 -6.79
CA ALA A 56 0.04 -3.92 -8.21
C ALA A 56 -0.66 -2.61 -8.56
N SER A 57 -1.64 -2.16 -7.74
CA SER A 57 -2.28 -0.86 -7.93
C SER A 57 -1.28 0.29 -7.86
N LEU A 58 -0.41 0.31 -6.84
CA LEU A 58 0.63 1.33 -6.66
C LEU A 58 1.58 1.41 -7.86
N TYR A 59 2.07 0.26 -8.33
CA TYR A 59 3.10 0.22 -9.36
C TYR A 59 2.57 0.46 -10.77
N THR A 60 1.31 0.10 -11.04
CA THR A 60 0.72 0.19 -12.38
C THR A 60 -0.20 1.40 -12.57
N GLY A 61 -0.61 2.06 -11.49
CA GLY A 61 -1.61 3.13 -11.52
C GLY A 61 -3.02 2.65 -11.85
N MET A 62 -3.34 1.37 -11.63
CA MET A 62 -4.60 0.75 -12.06
C MET A 62 -5.43 0.26 -10.88
N TYR A 63 -6.77 0.28 -11.01
CA TYR A 63 -7.66 -0.42 -10.09
C TYR A 63 -7.54 -1.95 -10.24
N GLN A 64 -7.88 -2.70 -9.16
CA GLN A 64 -7.81 -4.16 -9.15
C GLN A 64 -8.62 -4.79 -10.29
N MET A 65 -9.80 -4.26 -10.60
CA MET A 65 -10.61 -4.77 -11.71
C MET A 65 -9.90 -4.72 -13.06
N ASN A 66 -8.89 -3.88 -13.22
CA ASN A 66 -8.13 -3.69 -14.46
C ASN A 66 -6.83 -4.49 -14.46
N HIS A 67 -6.01 -4.45 -13.39
CA HIS A 67 -4.77 -5.22 -13.34
C HIS A 67 -4.97 -6.70 -12.97
N ARG A 68 -6.10 -7.08 -12.36
CA ARG A 68 -6.54 -8.45 -12.06
C ARG A 68 -5.63 -9.25 -11.10
N VAL A 69 -4.67 -8.62 -10.44
CA VAL A 69 -3.95 -9.23 -9.31
C VAL A 69 -4.91 -9.21 -8.12
N VAL A 70 -5.47 -10.35 -7.76
CA VAL A 70 -6.58 -10.46 -6.78
C VAL A 70 -6.15 -11.05 -5.44
N ALA A 71 -4.97 -11.65 -5.38
CA ALA A 71 -4.40 -12.25 -4.17
C ALA A 71 -2.88 -12.33 -4.28
N ASN A 72 -2.19 -12.53 -3.14
CA ASN A 72 -0.76 -12.88 -3.17
C ASN A 72 -0.57 -14.15 -3.98
N GLY A 73 0.35 -14.11 -4.95
CA GLY A 73 0.59 -15.18 -5.89
C GLY A 73 -0.18 -15.08 -7.22
N THR A 74 -1.08 -14.10 -7.38
CA THR A 74 -1.64 -13.81 -8.70
C THR A 74 -0.59 -13.08 -9.54
N PRO A 75 -0.18 -13.60 -10.70
CA PRO A 75 0.81 -12.93 -11.55
C PRO A 75 0.34 -11.58 -12.06
N LEU A 76 1.24 -10.61 -12.10
CA LEU A 76 1.01 -9.35 -12.80
C LEU A 76 1.32 -9.55 -14.30
N ASP A 77 0.38 -9.18 -15.17
CA ASP A 77 0.56 -9.31 -16.62
C ASP A 77 1.73 -8.42 -17.09
N ARG A 78 2.68 -9.03 -17.78
CA ARG A 78 3.89 -8.38 -18.30
C ARG A 78 3.64 -7.26 -19.31
N SER A 79 2.43 -7.19 -19.87
CA SER A 79 2.06 -6.12 -20.80
C SER A 79 1.80 -4.80 -20.10
N PHE A 80 1.62 -4.79 -18.79
CA PHE A 80 1.42 -3.57 -18.03
C PHE A 80 2.74 -2.85 -17.79
N ASP A 81 2.69 -1.55 -18.01
CA ASP A 81 3.74 -0.64 -17.60
C ASP A 81 3.78 -0.49 -16.08
N ASN A 82 4.92 -0.09 -15.55
CA ASN A 82 5.08 0.09 -14.12
C ASN A 82 6.09 1.20 -13.79
N VAL A 83 6.15 1.56 -12.52
CA VAL A 83 6.99 2.65 -12.03
C VAL A 83 8.47 2.49 -12.37
N ALA A 84 9.01 1.28 -12.39
CA ALA A 84 10.42 1.03 -12.72
C ALA A 84 10.69 1.16 -14.24
N LEU A 85 9.81 0.60 -15.08
CA LEU A 85 9.91 0.76 -16.52
C LEU A 85 9.74 2.22 -16.95
N LEU A 86 8.83 2.95 -16.30
CA LEU A 86 8.68 4.40 -16.50
C LEU A 86 9.99 5.14 -16.19
N ALA A 87 10.59 4.86 -15.02
CA ALA A 87 11.85 5.50 -14.61
C ALA A 87 13.01 5.15 -15.56
N GLN A 88 13.07 3.91 -16.07
CA GLN A 88 14.05 3.52 -17.10
C GLN A 88 13.91 4.37 -18.37
N ARG A 89 12.68 4.60 -18.85
CA ARG A 89 12.43 5.47 -20.01
C ARG A 89 12.86 6.91 -19.79
N ALA A 90 12.79 7.37 -18.53
CA ALA A 90 13.30 8.69 -18.13
C ALA A 90 14.83 8.72 -17.93
N GLY A 91 15.55 7.62 -18.24
CA GLY A 91 17.00 7.55 -18.17
C GLY A 91 17.58 7.21 -16.78
N TYR A 92 16.75 6.69 -15.86
CA TYR A 92 17.21 6.20 -14.57
C TYR A 92 17.54 4.71 -14.60
N SER A 93 18.33 4.28 -13.62
CA SER A 93 18.53 2.86 -13.26
C SER A 93 17.79 2.60 -11.92
N PRO A 94 16.50 2.24 -11.96
CA PRO A 94 15.72 2.11 -10.75
C PRO A 94 16.26 0.98 -9.87
N THR A 95 16.48 1.29 -8.61
CA THR A 95 17.11 0.38 -7.63
C THR A 95 16.11 0.00 -6.55
N LEU A 96 16.07 -1.30 -6.18
CA LEU A 96 15.18 -1.84 -5.15
C LEU A 96 15.95 -2.27 -3.90
N PHE A 97 15.40 -1.90 -2.73
CA PHE A 97 15.76 -2.42 -1.42
C PHE A 97 14.51 -2.96 -0.75
N GLY A 98 14.47 -4.27 -0.46
CA GLY A 98 13.31 -4.95 0.11
C GLY A 98 12.64 -5.87 -0.90
N TYR A 99 11.36 -5.65 -1.18
CA TYR A 99 10.54 -6.55 -2.01
C TYR A 99 9.41 -5.78 -2.74
N THR A 100 8.81 -6.43 -3.73
CA THR A 100 7.67 -5.85 -4.48
C THR A 100 6.43 -6.73 -4.46
N ASP A 101 6.51 -7.96 -3.97
CA ASP A 101 5.41 -8.94 -3.88
C ASP A 101 4.63 -9.13 -5.19
N GLN A 102 5.35 -9.11 -6.30
CA GLN A 102 4.73 -9.37 -7.61
C GLN A 102 5.19 -10.71 -8.16
N ALA A 103 4.30 -11.69 -8.20
CA ALA A 103 4.56 -12.93 -8.90
C ALA A 103 4.85 -12.65 -10.37
N ILE A 104 5.82 -13.35 -10.94
CA ILE A 104 6.17 -13.17 -12.35
C ILE A 104 5.02 -13.61 -13.27
N ASP A 105 4.91 -12.96 -14.41
CA ASP A 105 4.10 -13.49 -15.49
C ASP A 105 4.70 -14.84 -15.94
N PRO A 106 3.92 -15.93 -15.99
CA PRO A 106 4.43 -17.23 -16.39
C PRO A 106 5.08 -17.25 -17.79
N ARG A 107 4.74 -16.28 -18.65
CA ARG A 107 5.36 -16.12 -19.97
C ARG A 107 6.81 -15.62 -19.91
N ASP A 108 7.27 -15.09 -18.77
CA ASP A 108 8.63 -14.64 -18.52
C ASP A 108 9.49 -15.70 -17.82
N ALA A 109 8.91 -16.87 -17.54
CA ALA A 109 9.66 -17.99 -16.99
C ALA A 109 10.66 -18.55 -18.01
N THR A 110 11.84 -18.95 -17.53
CA THR A 110 12.89 -19.56 -18.34
C THR A 110 12.61 -21.04 -18.65
N GLY A 111 11.64 -21.65 -18.00
CA GLY A 111 11.19 -23.02 -18.15
C GLY A 111 10.25 -23.44 -17.04
N PRO A 112 9.75 -24.70 -17.06
CA PRO A 112 8.79 -25.18 -16.05
C PRO A 112 9.39 -25.28 -14.65
N ASP A 113 10.71 -25.37 -14.53
CA ASP A 113 11.42 -25.45 -13.25
C ASP A 113 11.92 -24.09 -12.76
N ASP A 114 11.49 -22.99 -13.36
CA ASP A 114 11.85 -21.64 -12.90
C ASP A 114 11.28 -21.44 -11.49
N TRP A 115 12.17 -21.23 -10.52
CA TRP A 115 11.79 -21.08 -9.11
C TRP A 115 10.79 -19.94 -8.87
N ARG A 116 10.82 -18.91 -9.71
CA ARG A 116 9.91 -17.76 -9.63
C ARG A 116 8.45 -18.12 -9.87
N LEU A 117 8.17 -19.27 -10.50
CA LEU A 117 6.80 -19.80 -10.66
C LEU A 117 6.22 -20.36 -9.35
N ASN A 118 7.07 -20.58 -8.35
CA ASN A 118 6.69 -21.13 -7.05
C ASN A 118 6.76 -20.10 -5.91
N SER A 119 6.97 -18.82 -6.24
CA SER A 119 7.02 -17.71 -5.28
C SER A 119 6.10 -16.59 -5.74
N TYR A 120 5.39 -15.94 -4.79
CA TYR A 120 4.66 -14.71 -5.09
C TYR A 120 5.54 -13.45 -4.94
N GLU A 121 6.75 -13.62 -4.45
CA GLU A 121 7.68 -12.57 -4.05
C GLU A 121 8.65 -12.21 -5.19
N GLY A 122 8.15 -12.06 -6.40
CA GLY A 122 9.00 -11.63 -7.51
C GLY A 122 9.45 -10.17 -7.36
N VAL A 123 10.55 -9.85 -8.04
CA VAL A 123 10.98 -8.47 -8.26
C VAL A 123 10.25 -7.91 -9.47
N LEU A 124 9.58 -6.76 -9.29
CA LEU A 124 8.88 -6.07 -10.36
C LEU A 124 9.85 -5.79 -11.54
N PRO A 125 9.50 -6.14 -12.79
CA PRO A 125 10.35 -5.88 -13.94
C PRO A 125 10.78 -4.40 -14.03
N GLY A 126 12.07 -4.19 -14.33
CA GLY A 126 12.67 -2.87 -14.45
C GLY A 126 13.55 -2.46 -13.27
N PHE A 127 13.39 -3.04 -12.10
CA PHE A 127 14.27 -2.78 -10.95
C PHE A 127 15.58 -3.57 -11.01
N ASP A 128 16.69 -2.88 -10.69
CA ASP A 128 17.94 -3.50 -10.24
C ASP A 128 17.84 -3.72 -8.72
N CYS A 129 17.67 -4.98 -8.29
CA CYS A 129 17.48 -5.31 -6.90
C CYS A 129 18.84 -5.43 -6.17
N LYS A 130 19.15 -4.46 -5.30
CA LYS A 130 20.38 -4.44 -4.49
C LYS A 130 20.23 -5.20 -3.17
N LEU A 131 19.03 -5.22 -2.63
CA LEU A 131 18.69 -6.01 -1.45
C LEU A 131 17.32 -6.65 -1.67
N PHE A 132 17.28 -7.96 -1.81
CA PHE A 132 16.04 -8.71 -1.89
C PHE A 132 15.70 -9.32 -0.53
N ILE A 133 14.51 -9.03 -0.02
CA ILE A 133 14.01 -9.54 1.27
C ILE A 133 12.72 -10.35 1.02
N PRO A 134 12.84 -11.61 0.58
CA PRO A 134 11.69 -12.51 0.47
C PRO A 134 11.19 -12.94 1.86
N GLU A 135 10.03 -13.63 1.93
CA GLU A 135 9.40 -14.09 3.20
C GLU A 135 10.33 -14.89 4.12
N ASN A 136 11.31 -15.59 3.56
CA ASN A 136 12.27 -16.36 4.36
C ASN A 136 13.32 -15.47 5.06
N HIS A 137 13.43 -14.20 4.67
CA HIS A 137 14.36 -13.20 5.23
C HIS A 137 15.80 -13.70 5.40
N GLU A 138 16.25 -14.56 4.51
CA GLU A 138 17.51 -15.30 4.62
C GLU A 138 18.70 -14.36 4.86
N LEU A 139 18.87 -13.32 4.05
CA LEU A 139 19.99 -12.37 4.18
C LEU A 139 20.00 -11.65 5.53
N TRP A 140 18.84 -11.32 6.08
CA TRP A 140 18.76 -10.72 7.42
C TRP A 140 19.10 -11.74 8.51
N ILE A 141 18.60 -12.97 8.40
CA ILE A 141 18.92 -14.05 9.35
C ILE A 141 20.42 -14.38 9.35
N GLU A 142 21.04 -14.42 8.17
CA GLU A 142 22.49 -14.59 8.03
C GLU A 142 23.26 -13.43 8.66
N HIS A 143 22.81 -12.19 8.46
CA HIS A 143 23.38 -11.01 9.11
C HIS A 143 23.31 -11.12 10.65
N LEU A 144 22.18 -11.54 11.22
CA LEU A 144 22.05 -11.77 12.65
C LEU A 144 23.06 -12.80 13.16
N ARG A 145 23.19 -13.93 12.46
CA ARG A 145 24.15 -14.99 12.83
C ARG A 145 25.59 -14.51 12.73
N ALA A 146 25.92 -13.75 11.70
CA ALA A 146 27.26 -13.17 11.55
C ALA A 146 27.61 -12.21 12.70
N ASN A 147 26.61 -11.61 13.34
CA ASN A 147 26.75 -10.74 14.50
C ASN A 147 26.57 -11.50 15.85
N GLY A 148 26.61 -12.82 15.84
CA GLY A 148 26.66 -13.65 17.04
C GLY A 148 25.32 -14.02 17.66
N PHE A 149 24.19 -13.76 16.96
CA PHE A 149 22.87 -14.17 17.43
C PHE A 149 22.59 -15.62 17.01
N ASP A 150 22.22 -16.45 17.98
CA ASP A 150 21.75 -17.82 17.73
C ASP A 150 20.26 -17.79 17.35
N VAL A 151 19.96 -17.71 16.06
CA VAL A 151 18.60 -17.63 15.52
C VAL A 151 18.34 -18.76 14.51
N PRO A 152 17.11 -19.33 14.48
CA PRO A 152 16.74 -20.37 13.50
C PRO A 152 16.62 -19.79 12.08
N MET A 153 16.62 -20.67 11.06
CA MET A 153 16.26 -20.31 9.68
C MET A 153 14.72 -20.32 9.48
N ASP A 154 14.00 -19.67 10.38
CA ASP A 154 12.55 -19.54 10.37
C ASP A 154 12.21 -18.08 10.60
N ALA A 155 11.96 -17.37 9.53
CA ALA A 155 11.73 -15.93 9.53
C ALA A 155 10.65 -15.49 10.53
N GLN A 156 9.54 -16.24 10.60
CA GLN A 156 8.43 -15.92 11.51
C GLN A 156 8.86 -16.03 12.99
N LYS A 157 9.67 -17.03 13.34
CA LYS A 157 10.23 -17.13 14.70
C LYS A 157 11.22 -16.02 14.98
N VAL A 158 12.08 -15.69 14.02
CA VAL A 158 13.09 -14.62 14.19
C VAL A 158 12.44 -13.26 14.34
N LEU A 159 11.39 -12.96 13.55
CA LEU A 159 10.60 -11.73 13.68
C LEU A 159 9.90 -11.63 15.04
N ARG A 160 9.34 -12.74 15.56
CA ARG A 160 8.67 -12.75 16.88
C ARG A 160 9.64 -12.49 18.05
N THR A 161 10.92 -12.69 17.85
CA THR A 161 11.97 -12.45 18.86
C THR A 161 12.76 -11.16 18.61
N GLU A 162 12.29 -10.26 17.72
CA GLU A 162 12.87 -8.91 17.58
C GLU A 162 12.90 -8.12 18.90
N PRO A 163 11.90 -8.23 19.80
CA PRO A 163 11.95 -7.58 21.11
C PRO A 163 13.18 -7.93 21.95
N ASP A 164 13.76 -9.11 21.76
CA ASP A 164 14.88 -9.63 22.55
C ASP A 164 16.25 -9.16 22.03
N ARG A 165 16.29 -8.41 20.92
CA ARG A 165 17.52 -7.93 20.27
C ARG A 165 17.56 -6.40 20.24
N PRO A 166 18.76 -5.78 20.27
CA PRO A 166 18.87 -4.33 20.05
C PRO A 166 18.26 -3.92 18.70
N ALA A 167 17.58 -2.76 18.67
CA ALA A 167 16.81 -2.31 17.50
C ALA A 167 17.68 -2.11 16.24
N GLU A 168 18.98 -1.85 16.41
CA GLU A 168 19.93 -1.76 15.28
C GLU A 168 20.12 -3.07 14.51
N PHE A 169 19.69 -4.21 15.08
CA PHE A 169 19.65 -5.51 14.42
C PHE A 169 18.25 -5.89 13.92
N GLY A 170 17.27 -5.00 14.05
CA GLY A 170 15.94 -5.17 13.50
C GLY A 170 15.92 -5.16 11.97
N ILE A 171 14.87 -5.75 11.37
CA ILE A 171 14.76 -5.84 9.92
C ILE A 171 14.67 -4.46 9.25
N SER A 172 14.04 -3.47 9.91
CA SER A 172 13.98 -2.09 9.41
C SER A 172 15.38 -1.46 9.33
N ALA A 173 16.20 -1.64 10.36
CA ALA A 173 17.58 -1.16 10.38
C ALA A 173 18.42 -1.82 9.29
N PHE A 174 18.26 -3.13 9.09
CA PHE A 174 18.97 -3.89 8.06
C PHE A 174 18.72 -3.35 6.65
N VAL A 175 17.45 -3.07 6.30
CA VAL A 175 17.10 -2.45 5.01
C VAL A 175 17.70 -1.06 4.89
N THR A 176 17.63 -0.26 5.97
CA THR A 176 18.16 1.10 6.01
C THR A 176 19.68 1.10 5.81
N ASP A 177 20.43 0.25 6.46
CA ASP A 177 21.89 0.17 6.35
C ASP A 177 22.33 -0.06 4.91
N HIS A 178 21.65 -0.95 4.18
CA HIS A 178 21.92 -1.20 2.76
C HIS A 178 21.59 0.00 1.89
N LEU A 179 20.48 0.68 2.15
CA LEU A 179 20.11 1.92 1.43
C LEU A 179 21.14 3.03 1.68
N LEU A 180 21.59 3.24 2.93
CA LEU A 180 22.57 4.25 3.26
C LEU A 180 23.93 3.97 2.61
N ALA A 181 24.39 2.72 2.65
CA ALA A 181 25.65 2.31 2.01
C ALA A 181 25.60 2.49 0.48
N TRP A 182 24.42 2.32 -0.12
CA TRP A 182 24.24 2.57 -1.56
C TRP A 182 24.21 4.07 -1.86
N LEU A 183 23.55 4.91 -1.02
CA LEU A 183 23.50 6.36 -1.19
C LEU A 183 24.90 6.98 -1.19
N ASP A 184 25.82 6.48 -0.35
CA ASP A 184 27.23 6.94 -0.30
C ASP A 184 27.98 6.78 -1.65
N GLN A 185 27.49 5.93 -2.53
CA GLN A 185 28.11 5.64 -3.82
C GLN A 185 27.50 6.42 -4.99
N GLN A 186 26.43 7.21 -4.73
CA GLN A 186 25.71 7.89 -5.82
C GLN A 186 26.36 9.23 -6.19
N ASN A 187 26.65 9.40 -7.48
CA ASN A 187 27.29 10.61 -8.02
C ASN A 187 26.45 11.32 -9.10
N GLY A 188 25.23 10.86 -9.36
CA GLY A 188 24.31 11.39 -10.39
C GLY A 188 22.87 11.31 -9.94
N GLN A 189 21.96 11.47 -10.89
CA GLN A 189 20.54 11.24 -10.62
C GLN A 189 20.26 9.75 -10.38
N TRP A 190 19.37 9.48 -9.48
CA TRP A 190 18.99 8.11 -9.12
C TRP A 190 17.49 7.99 -8.80
N PHE A 191 16.97 6.80 -8.99
CA PHE A 191 15.65 6.38 -8.56
C PHE A 191 15.80 5.17 -7.65
N ALA A 192 15.32 5.26 -6.41
CA ALA A 192 15.33 4.15 -5.47
C ALA A 192 13.94 3.87 -4.94
N HIS A 193 13.63 2.58 -4.77
CA HIS A 193 12.47 2.10 -4.04
C HIS A 193 12.93 1.35 -2.80
N ALA A 194 12.58 1.86 -1.63
CA ALA A 194 12.81 1.20 -0.35
C ALA A 194 11.48 0.66 0.19
N SER A 195 11.35 -0.66 0.24
CA SER A 195 10.17 -1.36 0.72
C SER A 195 10.47 -1.99 2.08
N TYR A 196 9.90 -1.41 3.13
CA TYR A 196 10.06 -1.84 4.50
C TYR A 196 8.97 -2.81 4.90
N LEU A 197 9.35 -3.88 5.63
CA LEU A 197 8.38 -4.83 6.18
C LEU A 197 7.54 -4.21 7.30
N ARG A 198 8.14 -3.39 8.17
CA ARG A 198 7.42 -2.82 9.32
C ARG A 198 6.52 -1.65 8.89
N PRO A 199 5.30 -1.58 9.49
CA PRO A 199 4.77 -2.30 10.66
C PRO A 199 4.00 -3.61 10.40
N HIS A 200 4.23 -4.35 9.31
CA HIS A 200 3.60 -5.65 9.06
C HIS A 200 3.84 -6.65 10.21
N PRO A 201 2.85 -7.50 10.58
CA PRO A 201 3.02 -8.56 11.58
C PRO A 201 4.19 -9.53 11.28
N PRO A 202 4.65 -10.28 12.29
CA PRO A 202 4.09 -10.43 13.64
C PRO A 202 4.26 -9.15 14.47
N TYR A 203 3.29 -8.88 15.36
CA TYR A 203 3.30 -7.71 16.23
C TYR A 203 4.37 -7.87 17.31
N ALA A 204 5.59 -7.54 16.96
CA ALA A 204 6.78 -7.65 17.78
C ALA A 204 7.77 -6.55 17.37
N ALA A 205 7.80 -5.47 18.12
CA ALA A 205 8.65 -4.33 17.83
C ALA A 205 10.10 -4.59 18.29
N ALA A 206 11.08 -4.09 17.54
CA ALA A 206 12.48 -4.35 17.79
C ALA A 206 13.00 -3.67 19.07
N GLY A 207 13.69 -4.42 19.91
CA GLY A 207 14.44 -3.97 21.08
C GLY A 207 13.69 -2.94 21.94
N LYS A 208 14.25 -1.74 22.09
CA LYS A 208 13.68 -0.64 22.88
C LYS A 208 12.24 -0.28 22.50
N TRP A 209 11.83 -0.52 21.27
CA TRP A 209 10.50 -0.18 20.77
C TRP A 209 9.42 -1.14 21.27
N SER A 210 9.78 -2.36 21.70
CA SER A 210 8.84 -3.34 22.25
C SER A 210 8.20 -2.90 23.57
N THR A 211 8.84 -1.99 24.29
CA THR A 211 8.37 -1.42 25.56
C THR A 211 8.10 0.08 25.52
N ALA A 212 8.17 0.69 24.33
CA ALA A 212 7.99 2.13 24.16
C ALA A 212 6.58 2.61 24.49
N TYR A 213 5.58 1.74 24.35
CA TYR A 213 4.18 2.02 24.62
C TYR A 213 3.65 1.05 25.68
N ASN A 214 3.16 1.60 26.78
CA ASN A 214 2.53 0.80 27.83
C ASN A 214 1.15 0.32 27.36
N PRO A 215 0.86 -0.99 27.27
CA PRO A 215 -0.45 -1.47 26.84
C PRO A 215 -1.63 -0.92 27.65
N ALA A 216 -1.44 -0.55 28.93
CA ALA A 216 -2.48 0.02 29.75
C ALA A 216 -2.96 1.41 29.25
N ASP A 217 -2.11 2.16 28.57
CA ASP A 217 -2.43 3.50 28.05
C ASP A 217 -3.04 3.46 26.64
N VAL A 218 -2.97 2.30 25.97
CA VAL A 218 -3.43 2.12 24.60
C VAL A 218 -4.95 2.00 24.58
N GLU A 219 -5.59 2.70 23.64
CA GLU A 219 -7.04 2.65 23.44
C GLU A 219 -7.51 1.27 22.97
N LEU A 220 -8.78 0.96 23.29
CA LEU A 220 -9.42 -0.25 22.77
C LEU A 220 -9.84 -0.07 21.31
N PRO A 221 -9.83 -1.14 20.51
CA PRO A 221 -10.31 -1.10 19.13
C PRO A 221 -11.82 -0.86 19.07
N ILE A 222 -12.30 -0.41 17.91
CA ILE A 222 -13.71 -0.29 17.58
C ILE A 222 -14.33 -1.69 17.65
N PRO A 223 -15.38 -1.91 18.46
CA PRO A 223 -16.05 -3.20 18.51
C PRO A 223 -16.82 -3.45 17.19
N HIS A 224 -17.01 -4.71 16.82
CA HIS A 224 -17.92 -5.04 15.73
C HIS A 224 -19.39 -4.73 16.07
N GLY A 225 -20.22 -4.55 15.04
CA GLY A 225 -21.67 -4.42 15.19
C GLY A 225 -22.34 -5.73 15.62
N SER A 226 -23.64 -5.68 15.87
CA SER A 226 -24.47 -6.86 16.20
C SER A 226 -25.05 -7.54 14.95
N ASP A 227 -25.21 -6.82 13.85
CA ASP A 227 -25.75 -7.31 12.59
C ASP A 227 -24.59 -7.35 11.57
N LEU A 228 -24.00 -8.54 11.42
CA LEU A 228 -22.81 -8.73 10.62
C LEU A 228 -23.16 -9.32 9.25
N HIS A 229 -22.48 -8.85 8.22
CA HIS A 229 -22.51 -9.53 6.93
C HIS A 229 -21.84 -10.91 7.05
N PRO A 230 -22.35 -11.98 6.38
CA PRO A 230 -21.80 -13.34 6.49
C PRO A 230 -20.29 -13.44 6.21
N SER A 231 -19.73 -12.62 5.32
CA SER A 231 -18.28 -12.59 5.09
C SER A 231 -17.50 -12.11 6.32
N HIS A 232 -18.02 -11.14 7.07
CA HIS A 232 -17.39 -10.66 8.29
C HIS A 232 -17.45 -11.73 9.39
N GLU A 233 -18.62 -12.39 9.57
CA GLU A 233 -18.77 -13.52 10.51
C GLU A 233 -17.76 -14.63 10.19
N MET A 234 -17.54 -14.93 8.91
CA MET A 234 -16.55 -15.91 8.46
C MET A 234 -15.13 -15.48 8.85
N PHE A 235 -14.76 -14.21 8.62
CA PHE A 235 -13.42 -13.71 8.97
C PHE A 235 -13.14 -13.76 10.47
N LEU A 236 -14.15 -13.49 11.31
CA LEU A 236 -14.03 -13.60 12.77
C LEU A 236 -13.75 -15.04 13.26
N GLN A 237 -14.06 -16.05 12.45
CA GLN A 237 -13.78 -17.45 12.77
C GLN A 237 -12.38 -17.90 12.34
N LEU A 238 -11.64 -17.08 11.57
CA LEU A 238 -10.31 -17.41 11.10
C LEU A 238 -9.26 -16.96 12.13
N PRO A 239 -8.43 -17.88 12.67
CA PRO A 239 -7.41 -17.54 13.69
C PRO A 239 -6.42 -16.45 13.21
N ASP A 240 -6.11 -16.44 11.91
CA ASP A 240 -5.20 -15.47 11.30
C ASP A 240 -5.84 -14.09 11.06
N ALA A 241 -7.17 -14.02 11.07
CA ALA A 241 -7.94 -12.80 10.83
C ALA A 241 -8.56 -12.22 12.11
N SER A 242 -8.93 -13.05 13.07
CA SER A 242 -9.56 -12.58 14.30
C SER A 242 -8.54 -11.97 15.27
N ALA A 243 -8.92 -10.85 15.86
CA ALA A 243 -8.14 -10.20 16.92
C ALA A 243 -8.16 -11.01 18.23
N PRO A 244 -7.20 -10.78 19.14
CA PRO A 244 -7.28 -11.30 20.50
C PRO A 244 -8.65 -11.01 21.14
N GLN A 245 -9.20 -11.99 21.87
CA GLN A 245 -10.55 -11.83 22.44
C GLN A 245 -10.53 -10.98 23.72
N ASP A 246 -9.47 -11.12 24.51
CA ASP A 246 -9.33 -10.37 25.76
C ASP A 246 -8.76 -8.97 25.51
N GLU A 247 -9.06 -8.06 26.45
CA GLU A 247 -8.64 -6.66 26.38
C GLU A 247 -7.12 -6.50 26.45
N ALA A 248 -6.45 -7.31 27.28
CA ALA A 248 -5.01 -7.23 27.45
C ALA A 248 -4.27 -7.60 26.17
N GLY A 249 -4.72 -8.65 25.47
CA GLY A 249 -4.18 -9.06 24.17
C GLY A 249 -4.39 -8.00 23.09
N LYS A 250 -5.57 -7.38 23.03
CA LYS A 250 -5.86 -6.27 22.10
C LYS A 250 -4.93 -5.09 22.31
N ARG A 251 -4.79 -4.64 23.57
CA ARG A 251 -3.89 -3.52 23.92
C ARG A 251 -2.44 -3.84 23.67
N HIS A 252 -1.99 -5.06 23.97
CA HIS A 252 -0.63 -5.51 23.71
C HIS A 252 -0.33 -5.50 22.20
N MET A 253 -1.21 -6.04 21.37
CA MET A 253 -1.08 -6.05 19.92
C MET A 253 -0.92 -4.64 19.37
N ARG A 254 -1.76 -3.69 19.78
CA ARG A 254 -1.70 -2.29 19.38
C ARG A 254 -0.40 -1.62 19.85
N ALA A 255 0.01 -1.86 21.11
CA ALA A 255 1.27 -1.32 21.65
C ALA A 255 2.49 -1.78 20.83
N GLN A 256 2.52 -3.06 20.44
CA GLN A 256 3.58 -3.59 19.57
C GLN A 256 3.55 -2.97 18.17
N TYR A 257 2.37 -2.80 17.59
CA TYR A 257 2.23 -2.14 16.29
C TYR A 257 2.73 -0.68 16.34
N TYR A 258 2.42 0.06 17.40
CA TYR A 258 2.93 1.42 17.61
C TYR A 258 4.45 1.46 17.79
N GLY A 259 5.00 0.44 18.46
CA GLY A 259 6.45 0.27 18.58
C GLY A 259 7.12 0.04 17.22
N MET A 260 6.55 -0.82 16.38
CA MET A 260 7.05 -1.06 15.02
C MET A 260 6.99 0.19 14.14
N ILE A 261 5.96 1.02 14.29
CA ILE A 261 5.87 2.32 13.62
C ILE A 261 7.00 3.25 14.06
N SER A 262 7.26 3.36 15.36
CA SER A 262 8.34 4.22 15.86
C SER A 262 9.73 3.70 15.50
N ASP A 263 9.90 2.38 15.37
CA ASP A 263 11.12 1.77 14.84
C ASP A 263 11.39 2.22 13.40
N VAL A 264 10.43 2.04 12.51
CA VAL A 264 10.61 2.44 11.11
C VAL A 264 10.74 3.95 10.95
N ASP A 265 10.05 4.76 11.76
CA ASP A 265 10.21 6.22 11.78
C ASP A 265 11.64 6.64 12.15
N GLU A 266 12.27 5.97 13.14
CA GLU A 266 13.68 6.20 13.47
C GLU A 266 14.60 5.89 12.27
N GLN A 267 14.34 4.81 11.55
CA GLN A 267 15.11 4.45 10.37
C GLN A 267 14.96 5.49 9.25
N LEU A 268 13.76 6.01 9.02
CA LEU A 268 13.54 7.09 8.07
C LEU A 268 14.31 8.35 8.46
N GLY A 269 14.40 8.67 9.75
CA GLY A 269 15.24 9.78 10.24
C GLY A 269 16.70 9.65 9.80
N ARG A 270 17.28 8.43 9.88
CA ARG A 270 18.63 8.13 9.41
C ARG A 270 18.78 8.38 7.90
N VAL A 271 17.76 8.04 7.11
CA VAL A 271 17.75 8.31 5.65
C VAL A 271 17.72 9.82 5.38
N TRP A 272 16.86 10.59 6.10
CA TRP A 272 16.81 12.05 5.95
C TRP A 272 18.12 12.73 6.28
N ASP A 273 18.76 12.28 7.34
CA ASP A 273 20.05 12.84 7.78
C ASP A 273 21.16 12.50 6.78
N LYS A 274 21.18 11.28 6.22
CA LYS A 274 22.11 10.88 5.17
C LYS A 274 21.92 11.70 3.89
N LEU A 275 20.70 11.89 3.43
CA LEU A 275 20.41 12.74 2.27
C LEU A 275 20.88 14.19 2.47
N ALA A 276 20.73 14.72 3.69
CA ALA A 276 21.22 16.06 4.03
C ALA A 276 22.76 16.11 4.09
N GLU A 277 23.42 15.11 4.69
CA GLU A 277 24.87 14.95 4.74
C GLU A 277 25.50 14.94 3.34
N LEU A 278 24.88 14.19 2.40
CA LEU A 278 25.34 14.09 1.02
C LEU A 278 24.94 15.28 0.13
N GLY A 279 24.22 16.28 0.68
CA GLY A 279 23.70 17.41 -0.09
C GLY A 279 22.62 17.04 -1.11
N MET A 280 22.00 15.87 -0.95
CA MET A 280 20.97 15.36 -1.87
C MET A 280 19.56 15.74 -1.45
N TRP A 281 19.36 16.25 -0.24
CA TRP A 281 18.03 16.58 0.27
C TRP A 281 17.27 17.56 -0.65
N GLU A 282 17.94 18.61 -1.12
CA GLU A 282 17.30 19.66 -1.92
C GLU A 282 17.03 19.28 -3.39
N ASN A 283 17.40 18.09 -3.81
CA ASN A 283 17.12 17.58 -5.15
C ASN A 283 16.48 16.19 -5.16
N THR A 284 15.96 15.72 -4.00
CA THR A 284 15.30 14.42 -3.88
C THR A 284 13.79 14.59 -3.67
N MET A 285 13.00 14.08 -4.62
CA MET A 285 11.57 13.87 -4.42
C MET A 285 11.39 12.62 -3.55
N ILE A 286 10.59 12.74 -2.50
CA ILE A 286 10.32 11.64 -1.57
C ILE A 286 8.82 11.38 -1.58
N ILE A 287 8.44 10.14 -1.84
CA ILE A 287 7.05 9.67 -1.77
C ILE A 287 7.00 8.53 -0.75
N ILE A 288 6.18 8.69 0.28
CA ILE A 288 5.95 7.64 1.28
C ILE A 288 4.48 7.26 1.25
N THR A 289 4.24 5.96 1.12
CA THR A 289 2.92 5.36 1.20
C THR A 289 2.98 3.99 1.86
N ALA A 290 1.85 3.29 1.93
CA ALA A 290 1.73 1.89 2.29
C ALA A 290 1.01 1.13 1.16
N ASP A 291 1.18 -0.16 1.10
CA ASP A 291 0.44 -1.01 0.14
C ASP A 291 -1.02 -1.21 0.57
N HIS A 292 -1.28 -1.31 1.87
CA HIS A 292 -2.59 -1.34 2.53
C HIS A 292 -2.44 -0.95 4.01
N GLY A 293 -3.56 -0.86 4.73
CA GLY A 293 -3.60 -0.61 6.16
C GLY A 293 -3.70 -1.88 7.00
N GLU A 294 -4.21 -1.75 8.22
CA GLU A 294 -4.29 -2.79 9.25
C GLU A 294 -5.57 -2.62 10.07
N GLN A 295 -6.33 -3.69 10.31
CA GLN A 295 -7.52 -3.66 11.17
C GLN A 295 -7.18 -3.42 12.65
N LEU A 296 -6.08 -3.96 13.14
CA LEU A 296 -5.53 -3.71 14.48
C LEU A 296 -6.55 -3.92 15.62
N GLY A 297 -7.44 -4.90 15.45
CA GLY A 297 -8.50 -5.23 16.39
C GLY A 297 -9.83 -4.54 16.13
N ASP A 298 -9.86 -3.51 15.29
CA ASP A 298 -11.11 -2.85 14.92
C ASP A 298 -12.06 -3.85 14.26
N HIS A 299 -13.34 -3.76 14.62
CA HIS A 299 -14.40 -4.68 14.18
C HIS A 299 -14.14 -6.17 14.51
N GLY A 300 -13.27 -6.43 15.53
CA GLY A 300 -12.86 -7.78 15.93
C GLY A 300 -11.82 -8.43 15.03
N LEU A 301 -11.30 -7.70 14.02
CA LEU A 301 -10.38 -8.19 13.01
C LEU A 301 -8.94 -7.69 13.26
N LYS A 302 -7.98 -8.43 12.75
CA LYS A 302 -6.60 -8.02 12.54
C LYS A 302 -6.22 -8.27 11.07
N GLU A 303 -5.07 -7.80 10.65
CA GLU A 303 -4.63 -7.87 9.25
C GLU A 303 -5.51 -6.98 8.32
N LYS A 304 -5.55 -7.28 7.06
CA LYS A 304 -6.05 -6.43 5.96
C LYS A 304 -7.26 -7.04 5.23
N LEU A 305 -8.29 -7.38 5.99
CA LEU A 305 -9.45 -8.11 5.45
C LEU A 305 -10.71 -7.25 5.40
N GLY A 306 -11.64 -7.64 4.51
CA GLY A 306 -12.98 -7.09 4.47
C GLY A 306 -13.08 -5.72 3.77
N PHE A 307 -14.03 -4.91 4.24
CA PHE A 307 -14.44 -3.65 3.59
C PHE A 307 -14.22 -2.41 4.44
N PHE A 308 -13.71 -2.55 5.65
CA PHE A 308 -13.52 -1.42 6.54
C PHE A 308 -12.31 -0.56 6.15
N PRO A 309 -12.38 0.77 6.33
CA PRO A 309 -11.35 1.68 5.87
C PRO A 309 -9.99 1.44 6.53
N GLN A 310 -9.94 0.82 7.69
CA GLN A 310 -8.69 0.53 8.39
C GLN A 310 -7.72 -0.31 7.55
N SER A 311 -8.24 -1.17 6.66
CA SER A 311 -7.42 -1.95 5.71
C SER A 311 -6.95 -1.14 4.50
N TYR A 312 -7.51 0.04 4.24
CA TYR A 312 -7.30 0.77 2.98
C TYR A 312 -6.89 2.22 3.16
N HIS A 313 -7.23 2.86 4.27
CA HIS A 313 -6.81 4.23 4.60
C HIS A 313 -5.38 4.21 5.13
N ILE A 314 -4.46 4.67 4.31
CA ILE A 314 -3.02 4.54 4.49
C ILE A 314 -2.34 5.88 4.58
N LEU A 315 -1.10 5.89 5.08
CA LEU A 315 -0.32 7.11 5.06
C LEU A 315 0.00 7.56 3.63
N GLY A 316 0.01 8.88 3.41
CA GLY A 316 0.43 9.48 2.16
C GLY A 316 1.19 10.77 2.42
N LEU A 317 2.47 10.80 2.08
CA LEU A 317 3.35 11.98 2.18
C LEU A 317 4.14 12.13 0.88
N VAL A 318 4.14 13.32 0.31
CA VAL A 318 4.92 13.64 -0.89
C VAL A 318 5.72 14.91 -0.65
N ARG A 319 7.04 14.81 -0.74
CA ARG A 319 7.95 15.97 -0.77
C ARG A 319 8.51 16.13 -2.18
N ASP A 320 8.17 17.21 -2.83
CA ASP A 320 8.82 17.60 -4.08
C ASP A 320 9.66 18.86 -3.82
N PRO A 321 10.99 18.79 -3.92
CA PRO A 321 11.86 19.92 -3.60
C PRO A 321 11.70 21.10 -4.57
N ARG A 322 11.16 20.86 -5.77
CA ARG A 322 10.90 21.88 -6.79
C ARG A 322 9.73 22.81 -6.39
N HIS A 323 8.87 22.35 -5.48
CA HIS A 323 7.67 23.04 -5.04
C HIS A 323 7.69 23.39 -3.54
N ALA A 324 8.84 23.83 -3.03
CA ALA A 324 9.04 24.12 -1.60
C ALA A 324 8.04 25.13 -1.01
N LEU A 325 7.42 25.98 -1.82
CA LEU A 325 6.37 26.92 -1.38
C LEU A 325 5.10 26.21 -0.90
N GLN A 326 4.90 24.95 -1.27
CA GLN A 326 3.76 24.13 -0.86
C GLN A 326 4.09 23.19 0.32
N HIS A 327 5.32 23.23 0.81
CA HIS A 327 5.70 22.41 1.96
C HIS A 327 4.87 22.78 3.20
N GLY A 328 4.44 21.75 3.95
CA GLY A 328 3.54 21.88 5.09
C GLY A 328 2.05 21.92 4.72
N THR A 329 1.70 21.83 3.43
CA THR A 329 0.31 21.81 2.98
C THR A 329 -0.36 20.49 3.35
N ILE A 330 -1.64 20.58 3.73
CA ILE A 330 -2.52 19.44 3.98
C ILE A 330 -3.54 19.36 2.85
N VAL A 331 -3.61 18.21 2.19
CA VAL A 331 -4.59 17.91 1.14
C VAL A 331 -5.68 17.04 1.74
N ASP A 332 -6.85 17.65 1.99
CA ASP A 332 -8.04 16.96 2.49
C ASP A 332 -8.99 16.59 1.34
N ARG A 333 -8.45 15.85 0.38
CA ARG A 333 -9.17 15.31 -0.77
C ARG A 333 -8.86 13.82 -0.89
N PHE A 334 -9.81 13.04 -1.40
CA PHE A 334 -9.57 11.63 -1.66
C PHE A 334 -8.46 11.45 -2.69
N THR A 335 -7.35 10.87 -2.26
CA THR A 335 -6.22 10.48 -3.10
C THR A 335 -6.00 8.98 -2.97
N GLU A 336 -5.39 8.38 -3.95
CA GLU A 336 -5.30 6.93 -4.06
C GLU A 336 -3.88 6.50 -4.48
N ASN A 337 -3.46 5.29 -4.11
CA ASN A 337 -2.13 4.78 -4.50
C ASN A 337 -1.93 4.75 -6.01
N ILE A 338 -3.01 4.57 -6.78
CA ILE A 338 -2.94 4.64 -8.24
C ILE A 338 -2.53 6.01 -8.78
N ASP A 339 -2.55 7.06 -7.95
CA ASP A 339 -2.13 8.42 -8.31
C ASP A 339 -0.59 8.58 -8.27
N ILE A 340 0.12 7.63 -7.66
CA ILE A 340 1.57 7.73 -7.48
C ILE A 340 2.31 7.57 -8.81
N LEU A 341 1.98 6.56 -9.63
CA LEU A 341 2.63 6.38 -10.93
C LEU A 341 2.45 7.59 -11.85
N PRO A 342 1.24 8.15 -12.08
CA PRO A 342 1.09 9.36 -12.88
C PRO A 342 1.79 10.59 -12.25
N THR A 343 1.91 10.67 -10.93
CA THR A 343 2.68 11.74 -10.27
C THR A 343 4.18 11.62 -10.56
N ILE A 344 4.72 10.42 -10.52
CA ILE A 344 6.12 10.16 -10.90
C ILE A 344 6.32 10.44 -12.38
N ALA A 345 5.39 10.06 -13.25
CA ALA A 345 5.45 10.36 -14.67
C ALA A 345 5.58 11.87 -14.94
N ASP A 346 4.71 12.68 -14.32
CA ASP A 346 4.81 14.14 -14.40
C ASP A 346 6.16 14.66 -13.86
N ALA A 347 6.60 14.12 -12.72
CA ALA A 347 7.86 14.54 -12.10
C ALA A 347 9.09 14.27 -12.97
N LEU A 348 9.04 13.19 -13.75
CA LEU A 348 10.10 12.75 -14.66
C LEU A 348 9.89 13.20 -16.12
N GLU A 349 8.89 14.07 -16.34
CA GLU A 349 8.54 14.60 -17.68
C GLU A 349 8.26 13.48 -18.70
N GLN A 350 7.62 12.40 -18.23
CA GLN A 350 7.23 11.27 -19.06
C GLN A 350 5.73 11.28 -19.31
N PRO A 351 5.27 10.78 -20.46
CA PRO A 351 3.83 10.55 -20.66
C PRO A 351 3.27 9.58 -19.62
N VAL A 352 2.12 9.91 -19.05
CA VAL A 352 1.38 9.01 -18.18
C VAL A 352 0.95 7.78 -19.00
N PRO A 353 1.25 6.54 -18.55
CA PRO A 353 0.84 5.35 -19.27
C PRO A 353 -0.67 5.28 -19.46
N LEU A 354 -1.13 4.89 -20.66
CA LEU A 354 -2.57 4.86 -21.03
C LEU A 354 -3.41 3.95 -20.13
N GLN A 355 -2.78 2.96 -19.52
CA GLN A 355 -3.44 2.04 -18.60
C GLN A 355 -3.86 2.68 -17.27
N CYS A 356 -3.21 3.79 -16.86
CA CYS A 356 -3.44 4.40 -15.55
C CYS A 356 -4.89 4.86 -15.37
N ASP A 357 -5.49 4.46 -14.25
CA ASP A 357 -6.77 4.95 -13.76
C ASP A 357 -6.60 6.16 -12.83
N GLY A 358 -5.41 6.29 -12.23
CA GLY A 358 -5.03 7.35 -11.31
C GLY A 358 -4.84 8.71 -11.99
N LEU A 359 -4.81 9.75 -11.17
CA LEU A 359 -4.59 11.14 -11.56
C LEU A 359 -3.32 11.68 -10.90
N PRO A 360 -2.50 12.49 -11.58
CA PRO A 360 -1.31 13.03 -10.96
C PRO A 360 -1.65 13.95 -9.78
N LEU A 361 -0.89 13.84 -8.69
CA LEU A 361 -0.99 14.71 -7.51
C LEU A 361 -0.34 16.08 -7.74
N THR A 362 0.30 16.29 -8.87
CA THR A 362 1.01 17.52 -9.26
C THR A 362 0.24 18.80 -8.98
N PRO A 363 -1.09 18.90 -9.23
CA PRO A 363 -1.83 20.12 -8.89
C PRO A 363 -1.73 20.48 -7.41
N PHE A 364 -1.83 19.51 -6.51
CA PHE A 364 -1.70 19.75 -5.08
C PHE A 364 -0.26 20.10 -4.68
N LEU A 365 0.72 19.51 -5.34
CA LEU A 365 2.15 19.79 -5.11
C LEU A 365 2.55 21.19 -5.59
N THR A 366 1.84 21.74 -6.59
CA THR A 366 2.06 23.08 -7.14
C THR A 366 1.16 24.16 -6.54
N GLY A 367 0.27 23.80 -5.59
CA GLY A 367 -0.66 24.72 -4.93
C GLY A 367 -1.90 25.05 -5.75
N THR A 368 -2.21 24.20 -6.75
CA THR A 368 -3.43 24.32 -7.56
C THR A 368 -4.47 23.33 -7.03
N THR A 369 -5.74 23.77 -6.95
CA THR A 369 -6.83 22.84 -6.64
C THR A 369 -7.50 22.45 -7.96
N PRO A 370 -7.52 21.18 -8.36
CA PRO A 370 -8.20 20.73 -9.57
C PRO A 370 -9.69 21.08 -9.50
N ALA A 371 -10.24 21.61 -10.61
CA ALA A 371 -11.66 21.92 -10.70
C ALA A 371 -12.53 20.64 -10.66
N ILE A 372 -11.98 19.53 -11.16
CA ILE A 372 -12.61 18.21 -11.16
C ILE A 372 -11.65 17.26 -10.46
N TRP A 373 -12.12 16.61 -9.40
CA TRP A 373 -11.40 15.61 -8.65
C TRP A 373 -12.39 14.57 -8.10
N ARG A 374 -11.92 13.41 -7.67
CA ARG A 374 -12.80 12.38 -7.10
C ARG A 374 -13.40 12.83 -5.76
N ASP A 375 -14.61 12.41 -5.50
CA ASP A 375 -15.38 12.67 -4.28
C ASP A 375 -15.46 11.49 -3.31
N ALA A 376 -14.89 10.36 -3.71
CA ALA A 376 -14.82 9.14 -2.93
C ALA A 376 -13.54 8.38 -3.22
N ALA A 377 -13.04 7.62 -2.24
CA ALA A 377 -12.07 6.56 -2.47
C ALA A 377 -12.79 5.28 -2.92
N THR A 378 -12.14 4.52 -3.78
CA THR A 378 -12.67 3.22 -4.19
C THR A 378 -11.63 2.13 -4.00
N TYR A 379 -12.05 1.03 -3.37
CA TYR A 379 -11.19 -0.12 -3.14
C TYR A 379 -11.95 -1.43 -3.28
N GLU A 380 -11.23 -2.49 -3.61
CA GLU A 380 -11.76 -3.81 -3.91
C GLU A 380 -11.06 -4.86 -3.06
N TYR A 381 -11.75 -5.95 -2.76
CA TYR A 381 -11.19 -7.08 -2.06
C TYR A 381 -11.73 -8.38 -2.65
N ASP A 382 -10.84 -9.35 -2.86
CA ASP A 382 -11.19 -10.68 -3.34
C ASP A 382 -10.65 -11.72 -2.35
N TRP A 383 -11.56 -12.47 -1.72
CA TRP A 383 -11.19 -13.44 -0.69
C TRP A 383 -11.26 -14.91 -1.16
N ARG A 384 -11.36 -15.16 -2.46
CA ARG A 384 -11.35 -16.54 -2.96
C ARG A 384 -10.09 -17.31 -2.54
N SER A 385 -8.95 -16.65 -2.39
CA SER A 385 -7.71 -17.25 -1.88
C SER A 385 -7.83 -17.75 -0.44
N VAL A 386 -8.69 -17.15 0.37
CA VAL A 386 -8.99 -17.60 1.74
C VAL A 386 -9.61 -19.00 1.71
N PHE A 387 -10.58 -19.21 0.82
CA PHE A 387 -11.20 -20.54 0.63
C PHE A 387 -10.20 -21.59 0.17
N ILE A 388 -9.29 -21.24 -0.73
CA ILE A 388 -8.21 -22.12 -1.19
C ILE A 388 -7.32 -22.55 -0.01
N ARG A 389 -6.96 -21.63 0.86
CA ARG A 389 -6.16 -21.91 2.07
C ARG A 389 -6.92 -22.77 3.09
N MET A 390 -8.24 -22.63 3.19
CA MET A 390 -9.09 -23.44 4.06
C MET A 390 -9.27 -24.91 3.58
N GLY A 391 -8.55 -25.35 2.55
CA GLY A 391 -8.57 -26.71 2.06
C GLY A 391 -9.52 -26.97 0.89
N ALA A 392 -10.14 -25.94 0.32
CA ALA A 392 -10.96 -26.05 -0.89
C ALA A 392 -10.11 -26.09 -2.18
N ARG A 393 -8.92 -26.72 -2.13
CA ARG A 393 -7.98 -26.76 -3.26
C ARG A 393 -8.53 -27.47 -4.50
N ASP A 394 -9.44 -28.42 -4.30
CA ASP A 394 -10.12 -29.17 -5.37
C ASP A 394 -11.41 -28.47 -5.83
N TRP A 395 -11.61 -27.23 -5.40
CA TRP A 395 -12.78 -26.47 -5.81
C TRP A 395 -12.72 -26.20 -7.30
N PRO A 396 -13.66 -26.69 -8.08
CA PRO A 396 -13.71 -26.35 -9.49
C PRO A 396 -13.88 -24.85 -9.64
N TRP A 397 -13.27 -24.27 -10.67
CA TRP A 397 -13.48 -22.89 -11.05
C TRP A 397 -14.96 -22.69 -11.41
N ASP A 398 -15.75 -22.24 -10.47
CA ASP A 398 -17.17 -22.05 -10.60
C ASP A 398 -17.63 -20.65 -10.16
N GLN A 399 -18.93 -20.39 -10.38
CA GLN A 399 -19.53 -19.09 -10.06
C GLN A 399 -19.43 -18.70 -8.58
N ARG A 400 -19.31 -19.68 -7.66
CA ARG A 400 -19.21 -19.35 -6.23
C ARG A 400 -17.89 -18.67 -5.91
N LEU A 401 -16.79 -19.05 -6.56
CA LEU A 401 -15.50 -18.34 -6.44
C LEU A 401 -15.60 -16.93 -7.02
N GLU A 402 -16.27 -16.76 -8.14
CA GLU A 402 -16.50 -15.45 -8.75
C GLU A 402 -17.33 -14.49 -7.85
N GLN A 403 -18.09 -15.04 -6.91
CA GLN A 403 -18.89 -14.27 -5.97
C GLN A 403 -18.11 -13.79 -4.74
N GLN A 404 -16.90 -14.30 -4.50
CA GLN A 404 -16.11 -14.05 -3.29
C GLN A 404 -15.25 -12.79 -3.42
N ASN A 405 -15.91 -11.68 -3.71
CA ASN A 405 -15.26 -10.37 -3.84
C ASN A 405 -16.22 -9.25 -3.45
N LEU A 406 -15.66 -8.08 -3.27
CA LEU A 406 -16.41 -6.85 -3.03
C LEU A 406 -15.73 -5.63 -3.69
N ALA A 407 -16.50 -4.57 -3.85
CA ALA A 407 -16.00 -3.23 -4.14
C ALA A 407 -16.68 -2.23 -3.21
N THR A 408 -15.92 -1.28 -2.70
CA THR A 408 -16.37 -0.24 -1.78
C THR A 408 -16.13 1.13 -2.37
N ARG A 409 -17.14 2.02 -2.26
CA ARG A 409 -16.96 3.46 -2.44
C ARG A 409 -17.17 4.15 -1.10
N CYS A 410 -16.11 4.85 -0.64
CA CYS A 410 -16.06 5.53 0.64
C CYS A 410 -16.07 7.05 0.40
N TYR A 411 -17.15 7.72 0.82
CA TYR A 411 -17.32 9.17 0.81
C TYR A 411 -17.04 9.74 2.21
N ASP A 412 -17.15 11.04 2.37
CA ASP A 412 -16.99 11.68 3.67
C ASP A 412 -18.13 11.37 4.65
N ASP A 413 -19.35 11.26 4.13
CA ASP A 413 -20.58 11.12 4.92
C ASP A 413 -21.26 9.75 4.82
N ARG A 414 -20.82 8.91 3.90
CA ARG A 414 -21.43 7.60 3.64
C ARG A 414 -20.46 6.64 3.00
N ALA A 415 -20.81 5.34 3.01
CA ALA A 415 -20.08 4.33 2.25
C ALA A 415 -21.02 3.28 1.67
N TYR A 416 -20.65 2.73 0.54
CA TYR A 416 -21.37 1.66 -0.15
C TYR A 416 -20.45 0.49 -0.46
N VAL A 417 -20.88 -0.71 -0.10
CA VAL A 417 -20.17 -1.97 -0.38
C VAL A 417 -21.06 -2.84 -1.25
N GLN A 418 -20.57 -3.20 -2.43
CA GLN A 418 -21.19 -4.16 -3.33
C GLN A 418 -20.43 -5.47 -3.26
N PHE A 419 -21.13 -6.57 -2.95
CA PHE A 419 -20.55 -7.92 -2.97
C PHE A 419 -20.83 -8.62 -4.30
N GLY A 420 -19.95 -9.56 -4.68
CA GLY A 420 -20.07 -10.33 -5.90
C GLY A 420 -21.28 -11.27 -5.93
N ASN A 421 -21.85 -11.65 -4.78
CA ASN A 421 -23.08 -12.45 -4.67
C ASN A 421 -24.37 -11.63 -4.86
N GLY A 422 -24.27 -10.33 -5.11
CA GLY A 422 -25.40 -9.43 -5.30
C GLY A 422 -25.89 -8.73 -4.02
N SER A 423 -25.41 -9.10 -2.83
CA SER A 423 -25.71 -8.37 -1.59
C SER A 423 -24.97 -7.03 -1.55
N SER A 424 -25.45 -6.10 -0.73
CA SER A 424 -24.80 -4.81 -0.52
C SER A 424 -25.01 -4.29 0.90
N LEU A 425 -24.11 -3.39 1.33
CA LEU A 425 -24.22 -2.64 2.57
C LEU A 425 -24.09 -1.15 2.27
N SER A 426 -24.86 -0.35 2.98
CA SER A 426 -24.77 1.10 2.94
C SER A 426 -24.60 1.64 4.37
N PHE A 427 -23.61 2.52 4.57
CA PHE A 427 -23.28 3.07 5.90
C PHE A 427 -23.52 4.57 5.94
N ASP A 428 -24.06 5.06 7.06
CA ASP A 428 -24.18 6.48 7.38
C ASP A 428 -23.00 6.91 8.25
N LEU A 429 -21.97 7.45 7.62
CA LEU A 429 -20.75 7.88 8.31
C LEU A 429 -20.89 9.24 9.00
N ALA A 430 -21.90 10.03 8.61
CA ALA A 430 -22.21 11.26 9.31
C ALA A 430 -22.84 11.00 10.68
N ALA A 431 -23.64 9.94 10.79
CA ALA A 431 -24.21 9.49 12.06
C ALA A 431 -23.23 8.65 12.90
N ASP A 432 -22.43 7.80 12.24
CA ASP A 432 -21.49 6.89 12.89
C ASP A 432 -20.27 6.59 12.00
N ASN A 433 -19.19 7.31 12.19
CA ASN A 433 -17.93 7.12 11.46
C ASN A 433 -17.21 5.80 11.79
N THR A 434 -17.77 4.99 12.69
CA THR A 434 -17.23 3.66 13.03
C THR A 434 -17.80 2.52 12.19
N TRP A 435 -18.56 2.82 11.16
CA TRP A 435 -19.11 1.83 10.20
C TRP A 435 -20.01 0.76 10.84
N ARG A 436 -20.83 1.11 11.83
CA ARG A 436 -21.75 0.20 12.50
C ARG A 436 -23.22 0.57 12.27
N THR A 437 -23.48 1.76 11.73
CA THR A 437 -24.82 2.25 11.43
C THR A 437 -25.13 2.13 9.95
N TYR A 438 -26.12 1.29 9.63
CA TYR A 438 -26.57 1.07 8.26
C TYR A 438 -27.60 2.10 7.81
N ILE A 439 -27.57 2.46 6.52
CA ILE A 439 -28.63 3.18 5.85
C ILE A 439 -29.69 2.15 5.41
N ASN A 440 -30.88 2.24 5.99
CA ASN A 440 -32.03 1.37 5.67
C ASN A 440 -33.02 2.07 4.73
N ASP A 441 -32.53 2.88 3.78
CA ASP A 441 -33.33 3.56 2.77
C ASP A 441 -33.00 2.99 1.37
N PRO A 442 -33.94 2.27 0.72
CA PRO A 442 -33.71 1.68 -0.58
C PRO A 442 -33.40 2.69 -1.68
N ALA A 443 -33.95 3.91 -1.59
CA ALA A 443 -33.69 4.93 -2.61
C ALA A 443 -32.24 5.44 -2.53
N THR A 444 -31.73 5.71 -1.34
CA THR A 444 -30.33 6.09 -1.11
C THR A 444 -29.39 4.96 -1.52
N THR A 445 -29.67 3.71 -1.12
CA THR A 445 -28.87 2.55 -1.52
C THR A 445 -28.83 2.39 -3.05
N LEU A 446 -29.97 2.56 -3.74
CA LEU A 446 -30.01 2.50 -5.20
C LEU A 446 -29.17 3.60 -5.85
N ALA A 447 -29.23 4.83 -5.34
CA ALA A 447 -28.43 5.94 -5.86
C ALA A 447 -26.91 5.65 -5.72
N MET A 448 -26.48 5.10 -4.58
CA MET A 448 -25.08 4.70 -4.36
C MET A 448 -24.64 3.54 -5.26
N ALA A 449 -25.52 2.56 -5.48
CA ALA A 449 -25.28 1.48 -6.44
C ALA A 449 -25.12 1.98 -7.87
N GLN A 450 -25.97 2.95 -8.29
CA GLN A 450 -25.85 3.59 -9.60
C GLN A 450 -24.54 4.37 -9.74
N ASP A 451 -24.10 5.05 -8.70
CA ASP A 451 -22.81 5.75 -8.70
C ASP A 451 -21.63 4.74 -8.82
N MET A 452 -21.69 3.59 -8.14
CA MET A 452 -20.71 2.50 -8.30
C MET A 452 -20.68 1.99 -9.76
N LEU A 453 -21.84 1.84 -10.41
CA LEU A 453 -21.91 1.43 -11.81
C LEU A 453 -21.32 2.49 -12.75
N VAL A 454 -21.57 3.77 -12.50
CA VAL A 454 -20.96 4.88 -13.24
C VAL A 454 -19.45 4.85 -13.10
N TRP A 455 -18.94 4.70 -11.85
CA TRP A 455 -17.51 4.58 -11.61
C TRP A 455 -16.90 3.40 -12.39
N ARG A 456 -17.48 2.19 -12.30
CA ARG A 456 -17.02 1.01 -13.05
C ARG A 456 -17.00 1.25 -14.55
N SER A 457 -18.05 1.86 -15.09
CA SER A 457 -18.14 2.18 -16.53
C SER A 457 -17.07 3.16 -17.00
N ARG A 458 -16.70 4.13 -16.14
CA ARG A 458 -15.67 5.12 -16.44
C ARG A 458 -14.26 4.56 -16.36
N HIS A 459 -14.02 3.56 -15.50
CA HIS A 459 -12.69 2.98 -15.23
C HIS A 459 -12.51 1.57 -15.79
N THR A 460 -13.40 1.08 -16.65
CA THR A 460 -13.16 -0.13 -17.43
C THR A 460 -11.88 0.02 -18.24
N ASN A 461 -11.03 -1.02 -18.26
CA ASN A 461 -9.75 -1.00 -18.97
C ASN A 461 -9.90 -0.45 -20.40
N ARG A 462 -9.11 0.56 -20.69
CA ARG A 462 -9.16 1.34 -21.94
C ARG A 462 -7.81 1.40 -22.64
N THR A 463 -6.88 0.51 -22.30
CA THR A 463 -5.51 0.56 -22.82
C THR A 463 -5.43 0.74 -24.34
N LEU A 464 -6.32 0.10 -25.09
CA LEU A 464 -6.41 0.26 -26.54
C LEU A 464 -7.64 1.06 -27.02
N SER A 465 -8.61 1.34 -26.16
CA SER A 465 -9.87 2.00 -26.57
C SER A 465 -9.72 3.49 -26.90
N GLY A 466 -8.57 4.08 -26.57
CA GLY A 466 -8.19 5.42 -27.04
C GLY A 466 -7.60 5.45 -28.44
N MET A 467 -7.36 4.30 -29.06
CA MET A 467 -6.85 4.19 -30.43
C MET A 467 -8.02 3.97 -31.37
N LEU A 468 -8.16 4.85 -32.35
CA LEU A 468 -9.16 4.73 -33.43
C LEU A 468 -8.47 4.35 -34.72
N ILE A 469 -8.85 3.20 -35.29
CA ILE A 469 -8.39 2.78 -36.63
C ILE A 469 -9.49 3.10 -37.64
N GLU A 470 -9.26 4.06 -38.52
CA GLU A 470 -10.18 4.45 -39.58
C GLU A 470 -9.85 3.73 -40.88
N GLN A 471 -10.88 3.35 -41.63
CA GLN A 471 -10.76 2.77 -43.00
C GLN A 471 -9.78 1.59 -43.11
N GLY A 472 -9.64 0.80 -42.05
CA GLY A 472 -8.73 -0.34 -42.04
C GLY A 472 -7.23 0.01 -42.05
N GLY A 473 -6.89 1.28 -41.77
CA GLY A 473 -5.51 1.74 -41.69
C GLY A 473 -4.78 1.27 -40.42
N ILE A 474 -3.49 1.60 -40.35
CA ILE A 474 -2.70 1.41 -39.13
C ILE A 474 -3.10 2.47 -38.12
N GLY A 475 -3.56 2.07 -36.91
CA GLY A 475 -3.85 3.00 -35.83
C GLY A 475 -2.58 3.76 -35.41
N GLU A 476 -2.76 5.05 -35.14
CA GLU A 476 -1.69 5.87 -34.57
C GLU A 476 -1.78 5.86 -33.04
N TRP A 477 -0.64 5.81 -32.39
CA TRP A 477 -0.59 5.92 -30.95
C TRP A 477 -0.96 7.34 -30.53
N PRO A 478 -1.94 7.57 -29.63
CA PRO A 478 -2.34 8.91 -29.23
C PRO A 478 -1.18 9.60 -28.47
N ILE A 479 -0.74 10.75 -29.02
CA ILE A 479 0.29 11.59 -28.41
C ILE A 479 -0.32 12.45 -27.30
N ASP A 480 -1.60 12.83 -27.44
CA ASP A 480 -2.31 13.65 -26.47
C ASP A 480 -3.41 12.84 -25.75
N VAL A 481 -3.28 12.74 -24.43
CA VAL A 481 -4.23 12.09 -23.54
C VAL A 481 -5.12 13.10 -22.80
N SER A 482 -5.24 14.33 -23.31
CA SER A 482 -6.07 15.40 -22.71
C SER A 482 -7.54 15.02 -22.52
N TRP A 483 -8.05 14.04 -23.27
CA TRP A 483 -9.39 13.48 -23.12
C TRP A 483 -9.58 12.71 -21.80
N ARG A 484 -8.51 12.44 -21.05
CA ARG A 484 -8.56 11.83 -19.70
C ARG A 484 -8.81 12.86 -18.58
N LYS A 485 -8.85 14.16 -18.93
CA LYS A 485 -9.13 15.26 -17.98
C LYS A 485 -10.58 15.31 -17.56
#